data_1ef5430d322e188f1b727d4842a8417f
#
_entry.id   1ef5430d322e188f1b727d4842a8417f
#
_cell.length_a   1.000
_cell.length_b   1.000
_cell.length_c   1.000
_cell.angle_alpha   90.00
_cell.angle_beta   90.00
_cell.angle_gamma   90.00
#
_symmetry.space_group_name_H-M   'P 1'
#
loop_
_entity.id
_entity.type
_entity.pdbx_description
1 polymer ?
#
loop_
_entity_poly.entity_id
_entity_poly.type
_entity_poly.pdbx_seq_one_letter_code
_entity_poly.pdbx_strand_id
1 'polypeptide(L)'
;MTKINFIAELCQNHLGKIKNVEKMLDDCATNGARTIKLQYIYAKNLSFRVRFENGISEKKKIYSIKRPYKDEFNRLKKLELPEKSFEKFVKLCHKYKVEPMVTCF
;
A
#
# COMPACT_ATOMS: atom_id res chain seq x y z
N MET A 1 -25.53 17.17 -10.84
CA MET A 1 -25.20 15.71 -10.82
C MET A 1 -24.00 15.45 -9.94
N THR A 2 -24.11 14.55 -9.00
CA THR A 2 -22.99 14.15 -8.15
C THR A 2 -21.96 13.36 -8.98
N LYS A 3 -20.72 13.86 -9.04
CA LYS A 3 -19.65 13.20 -9.77
C LYS A 3 -19.00 12.17 -8.87
N ILE A 4 -19.05 10.92 -9.25
CA ILE A 4 -18.35 9.84 -8.54
C ILE A 4 -16.87 9.86 -8.95
N ASN A 5 -15.98 9.88 -7.99
CA ASN A 5 -14.54 9.74 -8.21
C ASN A 5 -14.09 8.33 -7.80
N PHE A 6 -13.48 7.61 -8.73
CA PHE A 6 -12.89 6.30 -8.48
C PHE A 6 -11.41 6.45 -8.14
N ILE A 7 -11.00 5.85 -7.03
CA ILE A 7 -9.60 5.78 -6.62
C ILE A 7 -9.08 4.39 -6.94
N ALA A 8 -8.06 4.31 -7.79
CA ALA A 8 -7.36 3.06 -8.05
C ALA A 8 -6.34 2.82 -6.92
N GLU A 9 -6.59 1.83 -6.09
CA GLU A 9 -5.73 1.49 -4.95
C GLU A 9 -4.69 0.45 -5.36
N LEU A 10 -3.44 0.85 -5.48
CA LEU A 10 -2.31 -0.04 -5.78
C LEU A 10 -1.77 -0.75 -4.54
N CYS A 11 -2.09 -0.25 -3.35
CA CYS A 11 -1.63 -0.82 -2.07
C CYS A 11 -0.11 -1.03 -2.03
N GLN A 12 0.28 -2.26 -1.72
CA GLN A 12 1.66 -2.76 -1.68
C GLN A 12 1.95 -3.75 -2.82
N ASN A 13 1.07 -3.83 -3.82
CA ASN A 13 1.18 -4.79 -4.91
C ASN A 13 2.40 -4.56 -5.81
N HIS A 14 3.07 -3.42 -5.62
CA HIS A 14 4.34 -3.12 -6.28
C HIS A 14 5.51 -3.98 -5.80
N LEU A 15 5.39 -4.70 -4.69
CA LEU A 15 6.41 -5.60 -4.13
C LEU A 15 7.78 -4.91 -3.91
N GLY A 16 7.77 -3.63 -3.49
CA GLY A 16 8.98 -2.83 -3.28
C GLY A 16 9.70 -2.41 -4.56
N LYS A 17 9.08 -2.54 -5.72
CA LYS A 17 9.69 -2.25 -7.03
C LYS A 17 8.98 -1.10 -7.74
N ILE A 18 9.69 -0.01 -7.98
CA ILE A 18 9.13 1.15 -8.68
C ILE A 18 8.65 0.81 -10.12
N LYS A 19 9.29 -0.13 -10.79
CA LYS A 19 8.85 -0.59 -12.13
C LYS A 19 7.44 -1.17 -12.10
N ASN A 20 7.08 -1.86 -11.01
CA ASN A 20 5.72 -2.39 -10.85
C ASN A 20 4.71 -1.26 -10.61
N VAL A 21 5.09 -0.23 -9.83
CA VAL A 21 4.27 0.98 -9.67
C VAL A 21 3.99 1.62 -11.02
N GLU A 22 5.04 1.83 -11.82
CA GLU A 22 4.93 2.45 -13.15
C GLU A 22 3.98 1.69 -14.06
N LYS A 23 4.11 0.37 -14.12
CA LYS A 23 3.23 -0.50 -14.92
C LYS A 23 1.77 -0.43 -14.46
N MET A 24 1.53 -0.60 -13.15
CA MET A 24 0.16 -0.55 -12.60
C MET A 24 -0.47 0.83 -12.81
N LEU A 25 0.31 1.91 -12.65
CA LEU A 25 -0.15 3.27 -12.87
C LEU A 25 -0.55 3.48 -14.34
N ASP A 26 0.29 3.02 -15.28
CA ASP A 26 0.00 3.07 -16.70
C ASP A 26 -1.31 2.33 -17.03
N ASP A 27 -1.44 1.11 -16.55
CA ASP A 27 -2.64 0.28 -16.75
C ASP A 27 -3.89 0.95 -16.18
N CYS A 28 -3.82 1.53 -14.98
CA CYS A 28 -4.95 2.22 -14.36
C CYS A 28 -5.31 3.52 -15.10
N ALA A 29 -4.31 4.33 -15.43
CA ALA A 29 -4.52 5.63 -16.08
C ALA A 29 -5.09 5.46 -17.49
N THR A 30 -4.58 4.52 -18.26
CA THR A 30 -5.07 4.24 -19.63
C THR A 30 -6.48 3.64 -19.64
N ASN A 31 -6.91 3.03 -18.53
CA ASN A 31 -8.28 2.53 -18.34
C ASN A 31 -9.21 3.50 -17.61
N GLY A 32 -8.84 4.77 -17.51
CA GLY A 32 -9.72 5.85 -17.06
C GLY A 32 -9.67 6.19 -15.57
N ALA A 33 -8.75 5.61 -14.79
CA ALA A 33 -8.54 6.05 -13.42
C ALA A 33 -8.05 7.51 -13.40
N ARG A 34 -8.60 8.31 -12.49
CA ARG A 34 -8.22 9.72 -12.31
C ARG A 34 -7.44 9.97 -11.03
N THR A 35 -7.59 9.12 -10.04
CA THR A 35 -6.87 9.16 -8.78
C THR A 35 -6.22 7.80 -8.55
N ILE A 36 -4.93 7.79 -8.25
CA ILE A 36 -4.16 6.56 -8.02
C ILE A 36 -3.51 6.63 -6.65
N LYS A 37 -3.69 5.58 -5.85
CA LYS A 37 -3.27 5.56 -4.47
C LYS A 37 -2.25 4.48 -4.20
N LEU A 38 -1.15 4.86 -3.52
CA LEU A 38 -0.15 3.97 -2.95
C LEU A 38 -0.24 3.93 -1.43
N GLN A 39 0.28 2.86 -0.85
CA GLN A 39 0.60 2.80 0.57
C GLN A 39 2.09 3.08 0.77
N TYR A 40 2.39 4.01 1.69
CA TYR A 40 3.72 4.41 2.09
C TYR A 40 4.01 3.85 3.48
N ILE A 41 4.67 2.69 3.51
CA ILE A 41 4.90 1.94 4.74
C ILE A 41 6.39 1.70 4.93
N TYR A 42 6.85 2.02 6.14
CA TYR A 42 8.16 1.60 6.62
C TYR A 42 8.01 0.61 7.76
N ALA A 43 8.69 -0.53 7.68
CA ALA A 43 8.65 -1.57 8.70
C ALA A 43 9.03 -1.04 10.10
N LYS A 44 9.99 -0.09 10.15
CA LYS A 44 10.41 0.55 11.41
C LYS A 44 9.28 1.27 12.17
N ASN A 45 8.19 1.61 11.49
CA ASN A 45 7.04 2.28 12.08
C ASN A 45 5.95 1.30 12.54
N LEU A 46 6.18 -0.01 12.36
CA LEU A 46 5.24 -1.03 12.81
C LEU A 46 5.16 -1.06 14.33
N SER A 47 3.94 -0.93 14.87
CA SER A 47 3.70 -1.02 16.31
C SER A 47 3.62 -2.47 16.77
N PHE A 48 4.34 -2.80 17.85
CA PHE A 48 4.21 -4.08 18.51
C PHE A 48 2.87 -4.16 19.27
N ARG A 49 2.17 -5.28 19.10
CA ARG A 49 0.91 -5.56 19.83
C ARG A 49 0.87 -7.02 20.24
N VAL A 50 0.89 -7.27 21.56
CA VAL A 50 0.90 -8.62 22.14
C VAL A 50 -0.21 -9.51 21.59
N ARG A 51 -1.42 -8.98 21.41
CA ARG A 51 -2.57 -9.75 20.90
C ARG A 51 -2.33 -10.40 19.54
N PHE A 52 -1.41 -9.87 18.73
CA PHE A 52 -1.10 -10.43 17.42
C PHE A 52 -0.01 -11.48 17.43
N GLU A 53 0.76 -11.61 18.51
CA GLU A 53 1.85 -12.61 18.58
C GLU A 53 1.30 -14.04 18.43
N ASN A 54 0.24 -14.35 19.17
CA ASN A 54 -0.38 -15.67 19.15
C ASN A 54 -1.80 -15.67 18.58
N GLY A 55 -2.37 -14.49 18.35
CA GLY A 55 -3.77 -14.32 18.06
C GLY A 55 -4.65 -14.60 19.29
N ILE A 56 -5.95 -14.42 19.13
CA ILE A 56 -6.95 -14.74 20.17
C ILE A 56 -8.10 -15.47 19.52
N SER A 57 -8.37 -16.70 19.97
CA SER A 57 -9.53 -17.47 19.49
C SER A 57 -10.21 -18.18 20.65
N GLU A 58 -11.51 -18.26 20.60
CA GLU A 58 -12.34 -18.95 21.57
C GLU A 58 -13.51 -19.64 20.87
N LYS A 59 -13.77 -20.92 21.17
CA LYS A 59 -14.91 -21.70 20.63
C LYS A 59 -15.10 -21.54 19.10
N LYS A 60 -14.00 -21.67 18.33
CA LYS A 60 -13.97 -21.51 16.86
C LYS A 60 -14.18 -20.08 16.35
N LYS A 61 -14.31 -19.09 17.23
CA LYS A 61 -14.40 -17.68 16.85
C LYS A 61 -13.01 -17.02 16.98
N ILE A 62 -12.58 -16.33 15.93
CA ILE A 62 -11.30 -15.61 15.91
C ILE A 62 -11.58 -14.14 16.29
N TYR A 63 -11.01 -13.69 17.39
CA TYR A 63 -11.07 -12.31 17.87
C TYR A 63 -9.85 -11.49 17.43
N SER A 64 -8.69 -12.14 17.28
CA SER A 64 -7.49 -11.52 16.76
C SER A 64 -6.70 -12.55 15.96
N ILE A 65 -6.30 -12.21 14.76
CA ILE A 65 -5.47 -13.08 13.91
C ILE A 65 -4.05 -13.18 14.48
N LYS A 66 -3.42 -14.32 14.29
CA LYS A 66 -2.01 -14.50 14.57
C LYS A 66 -1.19 -13.77 13.49
N ARG A 67 -0.44 -12.77 13.89
CA ARG A 67 0.47 -12.01 13.03
C ARG A 67 1.68 -11.54 13.86
N PRO A 68 2.66 -12.44 14.12
CA PRO A 68 3.83 -12.12 14.95
C PRO A 68 4.57 -10.89 14.41
N TYR A 69 5.01 -10.03 15.30
CA TYR A 69 5.68 -8.77 14.94
C TYR A 69 6.89 -8.98 14.03
N LYS A 70 7.74 -9.94 14.34
CA LYS A 70 8.94 -10.24 13.56
C LYS A 70 8.63 -10.63 12.12
N ASP A 71 7.62 -11.46 11.91
CA ASP A 71 7.21 -11.92 10.59
C ASP A 71 6.62 -10.77 9.78
N GLU A 72 5.75 -9.98 10.41
CA GLU A 72 5.15 -8.82 9.76
C GLU A 72 6.19 -7.74 9.44
N PHE A 73 7.13 -7.47 10.35
CA PHE A 73 8.25 -6.57 10.12
C PHE A 73 9.06 -7.00 8.88
N ASN A 74 9.44 -8.27 8.81
CA ASN A 74 10.22 -8.80 7.69
C ASN A 74 9.44 -8.76 6.38
N ARG A 75 8.12 -9.00 6.43
CA ARG A 75 7.24 -8.88 5.26
C ARG A 75 7.20 -7.44 4.76
N LEU A 76 6.94 -6.49 5.64
CA LEU A 76 6.87 -5.06 5.31
C LEU A 76 8.20 -4.53 4.78
N LYS A 77 9.32 -4.97 5.37
CA LYS A 77 10.66 -4.56 4.93
C LYS A 77 10.92 -4.85 3.46
N LYS A 78 10.39 -5.97 2.96
CA LYS A 78 10.51 -6.34 1.52
C LYS A 78 9.62 -5.49 0.60
N LEU A 79 8.62 -4.84 1.17
CA LEU A 79 7.64 -4.03 0.42
C LEU A 79 7.95 -2.53 0.46
N GLU A 80 8.97 -2.11 1.20
CA GLU A 80 9.36 -0.71 1.27
C GLU A 80 9.79 -0.18 -0.11
N LEU A 81 9.31 1.01 -0.44
CA LEU A 81 9.83 1.80 -1.56
C LEU A 81 10.78 2.87 -1.03
N PRO A 82 11.92 3.07 -1.67
CA PRO A 82 12.80 4.21 -1.34
C PRO A 82 12.07 5.55 -1.51
N GLU A 83 12.46 6.55 -0.75
CA GLU A 83 11.85 7.89 -0.82
C GLU A 83 11.82 8.46 -2.24
N LYS A 84 12.91 8.30 -2.99
CA LYS A 84 12.98 8.69 -4.41
C LYS A 84 11.91 8.05 -5.29
N SER A 85 11.38 6.89 -4.90
CA SER A 85 10.31 6.23 -5.63
C SER A 85 8.98 6.96 -5.49
N PHE A 86 8.74 7.64 -4.37
CA PHE A 86 7.54 8.47 -4.19
C PHE A 86 7.60 9.73 -5.02
N GLU A 87 8.76 10.38 -5.12
CA GLU A 87 8.96 11.49 -6.05
C GLU A 87 8.69 11.06 -7.50
N LYS A 88 9.21 9.89 -7.87
CA LYS A 88 8.96 9.32 -9.20
C LYS A 88 7.47 9.00 -9.41
N PHE A 89 6.79 8.45 -8.40
CA PHE A 89 5.36 8.19 -8.46
C PHE A 89 4.55 9.48 -8.72
N VAL A 90 4.84 10.55 -8.00
CA VAL A 90 4.17 11.85 -8.21
C VAL A 90 4.42 12.39 -9.62
N LYS A 91 5.66 12.33 -10.11
CA LYS A 91 6.00 12.75 -11.48
C LYS A 91 5.28 11.91 -12.54
N LEU A 92 5.16 10.60 -12.33
CA LEU A 92 4.40 9.72 -13.21
C LEU A 92 2.91 10.06 -13.21
N CYS A 93 2.32 10.31 -12.05
CA CYS A 93 0.93 10.73 -11.96
C CYS A 93 0.68 12.03 -12.76
N HIS A 94 1.56 13.00 -12.63
CA HIS A 94 1.47 14.24 -13.41
C HIS A 94 1.61 13.99 -14.93
N LYS A 95 2.54 13.12 -15.32
CA LYS A 95 2.70 12.71 -16.73
C LYS A 95 1.43 12.11 -17.31
N TYR A 96 0.75 11.25 -16.56
CA TYR A 96 -0.50 10.61 -16.96
C TYR A 96 -1.76 11.47 -16.67
N LYS A 97 -1.58 12.67 -16.11
CA LYS A 97 -2.69 13.58 -15.73
C LYS A 97 -3.68 12.94 -14.76
N VAL A 98 -3.16 12.17 -13.82
CA VAL A 98 -3.90 11.57 -12.70
C VAL A 98 -3.45 12.17 -11.38
N GLU A 99 -4.33 12.15 -10.38
CA GLU A 99 -4.06 12.68 -9.06
C GLU A 99 -3.35 11.63 -8.21
N PRO A 100 -2.17 11.93 -7.62
CA PRO A 100 -1.51 11.04 -6.68
C PRO A 100 -2.17 11.08 -5.31
N MET A 101 -2.35 9.93 -4.70
CA MET A 101 -2.79 9.78 -3.32
C MET A 101 -1.92 8.79 -2.59
N VAL A 102 -1.65 9.02 -1.31
CA VAL A 102 -0.81 8.15 -0.49
C VAL A 102 -1.45 7.96 0.88
N THR A 103 -1.48 6.72 1.36
CA THR A 103 -1.75 6.42 2.77
C THR A 103 -0.41 6.14 3.46
N CYS A 104 -0.11 6.91 4.49
CA CYS A 104 1.12 6.78 5.28
C CYS A 104 0.86 5.99 6.56
N PHE A 105 1.81 5.15 6.94
CA PHE A 105 1.79 4.38 8.18
C PHE A 105 3.08 4.58 8.96
#